data_f9041ca1314d15034161f1986a38c3d6
#
_entry.id   f9041ca1314d15034161f1986a38c3d6
#
_cell.length_a   1.000
_cell.length_b   1.000
_cell.length_c   1.000
_cell.angle_alpha   90.00
_cell.angle_beta   90.00
_cell.angle_gamma   90.00
#
_symmetry.space_group_name_H-M   'P 1'
#
loop_
_entity.id
_entity.type
_entity.pdbx_description
1 polymer ?
#
loop_
_entity_poly.entity_id
_entity_poly.type
_entity_poly.pdbx_seq_one_letter_code
_entity_poly.pdbx_strand_id
1 'polypeptide(L)'
;STYRLEAVRELGARLRLRFPASPRRLNTVGLGSVIWGRDIAPELAAGLDLGCVSLNTADPEQWRRLHRPVAELGPAGHADVVSFIESCVRSGLRPTVTAVELPGVDLPAVRSLAARLGAAFRPRPLLSDGLDA
;
A
#
# COMPACT_ATOMS: atom_id res chain seq x y z
N SER A 1 -6.63 4.31 -7.60
CA SER A 1 -6.32 3.29 -8.61
C SER A 1 -7.08 2.00 -8.38
N THR A 2 -7.34 1.61 -7.13
CA THR A 2 -8.03 0.35 -6.84
C THR A 2 -9.52 0.39 -7.17
N TYR A 3 -10.11 1.55 -7.39
CA TYR A 3 -11.47 1.66 -7.90
C TYR A 3 -11.60 1.17 -9.34
N ARG A 4 -10.48 1.10 -10.07
CA ARG A 4 -10.45 0.67 -11.47
C ARG A 4 -9.65 -0.61 -11.62
N LEU A 5 -9.97 -1.57 -10.78
CA LEU A 5 -9.21 -2.82 -10.68
C LEU A 5 -9.07 -3.55 -12.03
N GLU A 6 -10.16 -3.65 -12.79
CA GLU A 6 -10.11 -4.33 -14.09
C GLU A 6 -9.18 -3.61 -15.07
N ALA A 7 -9.22 -2.27 -15.07
CA ALA A 7 -8.35 -1.48 -15.94
C ALA A 7 -6.88 -1.64 -15.53
N VAL A 8 -6.60 -1.65 -14.23
CA VAL A 8 -5.24 -1.86 -13.71
C VAL A 8 -4.72 -3.23 -14.12
N ARG A 9 -5.55 -4.27 -13.94
CA ARG A 9 -5.19 -5.65 -14.28
C ARG A 9 -4.92 -5.80 -15.77
N GLU A 10 -5.79 -5.27 -16.60
CA GLU A 10 -5.65 -5.36 -18.06
C GLU A 10 -4.43 -4.58 -18.54
N LEU A 11 -4.23 -3.37 -18.06
CA LEU A 11 -3.06 -2.56 -18.43
C LEU A 11 -1.77 -3.24 -18.02
N GLY A 12 -1.73 -3.78 -16.80
CA GLY A 12 -0.55 -4.51 -16.31
C GLY A 12 -0.23 -5.71 -17.17
N ALA A 13 -1.25 -6.48 -17.56
CA ALA A 13 -1.06 -7.64 -18.43
C ALA A 13 -0.51 -7.22 -19.80
N ARG A 14 -1.04 -6.15 -20.38
CA ARG A 14 -0.57 -5.65 -21.67
C ARG A 14 0.87 -5.15 -21.59
N LEU A 15 1.23 -4.43 -20.52
CA LEU A 15 2.59 -3.96 -20.32
C LEU A 15 3.56 -5.11 -20.12
N ARG A 16 3.12 -6.17 -19.45
CA ARG A 16 3.96 -7.38 -19.25
C ARG A 16 4.29 -8.05 -20.56
N LEU A 17 3.32 -8.12 -21.47
CA LEU A 17 3.54 -8.69 -22.80
C LEU A 17 4.47 -7.82 -23.64
N ARG A 18 4.34 -6.49 -23.56
CA ARG A 18 5.08 -5.55 -24.40
C ARG A 18 6.47 -5.23 -23.83
N PHE A 19 6.54 -5.14 -22.49
CA PHE A 19 7.77 -4.78 -21.78
C PHE A 19 8.00 -5.75 -20.62
N PRO A 20 8.34 -7.01 -20.91
CA PRO A 20 8.39 -8.04 -19.86
C PRO A 20 9.45 -7.77 -18.80
N ALA A 21 10.50 -7.01 -19.12
CA ALA A 21 11.56 -6.70 -18.16
C ALA A 21 11.27 -5.47 -17.30
N SER A 22 10.21 -4.70 -17.63
CA SER A 22 9.89 -3.46 -16.91
C SER A 22 8.95 -3.75 -15.75
N PRO A 23 9.29 -3.36 -14.52
CA PRO A 23 8.38 -3.54 -13.38
C PRO A 23 7.17 -2.62 -13.48
N ARG A 24 6.01 -3.11 -13.06
CA ARG A 24 4.77 -2.34 -12.97
C ARG A 24 4.48 -2.05 -11.50
N ARG A 25 4.20 -0.79 -11.20
CA ARG A 25 4.05 -0.32 -9.83
C ARG A 25 2.69 0.30 -9.57
N LEU A 26 2.25 0.19 -8.34
CA LEU A 26 1.04 0.82 -7.83
C LEU A 26 1.35 1.48 -6.50
N ASN A 27 0.89 2.73 -6.33
CA ASN A 27 0.93 3.42 -5.04
C ASN A 27 -0.47 3.42 -4.45
N THR A 28 -0.60 3.05 -3.19
CA THR A 28 -1.91 2.93 -2.55
C THR A 28 -1.82 3.18 -1.05
N VAL A 29 -2.94 3.52 -0.44
CA VAL A 29 -3.05 3.56 1.02
C VAL A 29 -3.45 2.20 1.61
N GLY A 30 -3.67 1.18 0.77
CA GLY A 30 -3.88 -0.19 1.24
C GLY A 30 -5.31 -0.54 1.63
N LEU A 31 -6.30 0.24 1.22
CA LEU A 31 -7.70 -0.01 1.54
C LEU A 31 -8.50 -0.61 0.38
N GLY A 32 -7.82 -1.00 -0.70
CA GLY A 32 -8.50 -1.52 -1.87
C GLY A 32 -9.34 -2.76 -1.59
N SER A 33 -8.85 -3.67 -0.75
CA SER A 33 -9.60 -4.87 -0.40
C SER A 33 -10.86 -4.55 0.39
N VAL A 34 -10.82 -3.52 1.25
CA VAL A 34 -12.01 -3.04 1.96
C VAL A 34 -13.02 -2.47 0.98
N ILE A 35 -12.56 -1.64 0.05
CA ILE A 35 -13.41 -1.02 -0.97
C ILE A 35 -14.15 -2.07 -1.80
N TRP A 36 -13.45 -3.13 -2.21
CA TRP A 36 -14.04 -4.18 -3.05
C TRP A 36 -14.73 -5.28 -2.24
N GLY A 37 -14.62 -5.26 -0.91
CA GLY A 37 -15.21 -6.26 -0.04
C GLY A 37 -14.60 -7.66 -0.20
N ARG A 38 -13.41 -7.76 -0.75
CA ARG A 38 -12.69 -9.02 -0.92
C ARG A 38 -11.20 -8.74 -1.04
N ASP A 39 -10.39 -9.78 -0.87
CA ASP A 39 -8.95 -9.66 -1.04
C ASP A 39 -8.61 -9.52 -2.54
N ILE A 40 -8.11 -8.34 -2.93
CA ILE A 40 -7.76 -8.05 -4.31
C ILE A 40 -6.28 -8.24 -4.62
N ALA A 41 -5.46 -8.63 -3.64
CA ALA A 41 -4.02 -8.77 -3.86
C ALA A 41 -3.67 -9.78 -4.95
N PRO A 42 -4.34 -10.95 -5.07
CA PRO A 42 -4.06 -11.86 -6.17
C PRO A 42 -4.33 -11.27 -7.54
N GLU A 43 -5.39 -10.45 -7.65
CA GLU A 43 -5.73 -9.81 -8.93
C GLU A 43 -4.72 -8.72 -9.29
N LEU A 44 -4.26 -7.96 -8.29
CA LEU A 44 -3.21 -6.97 -8.51
C LEU A 44 -1.90 -7.64 -8.93
N ALA A 45 -1.56 -8.77 -8.32
CA ALA A 45 -0.35 -9.51 -8.66
C ALA A 45 -0.36 -10.02 -10.10
N ALA A 46 -1.53 -10.27 -10.67
CA ALA A 46 -1.62 -10.69 -12.07
C ALA A 46 -1.19 -9.58 -13.03
N GLY A 47 -1.32 -8.31 -12.65
CA GLY A 47 -0.98 -7.17 -13.50
C GLY A 47 0.20 -6.34 -13.03
N LEU A 48 0.66 -6.53 -11.79
CA LEU A 48 1.67 -5.70 -11.18
C LEU A 48 2.79 -6.52 -10.57
N ASP A 49 3.98 -5.94 -10.48
CA ASP A 49 5.13 -6.58 -9.84
C ASP A 49 5.43 -5.97 -8.47
N LEU A 50 5.25 -4.67 -8.36
CA LEU A 50 5.60 -3.91 -7.16
C LEU A 50 4.41 -3.08 -6.70
N GLY A 51 4.31 -2.92 -5.39
CA GLY A 51 3.33 -2.03 -4.78
C GLY A 51 4.00 -1.18 -3.72
N CYS A 52 3.67 0.11 -3.69
CA CYS A 52 4.06 0.99 -2.60
C CYS A 52 2.82 1.26 -1.77
N VAL A 53 2.90 0.95 -0.48
CA VAL A 53 1.78 1.11 0.46
C VAL A 53 2.14 2.19 1.46
N SER A 54 1.38 3.28 1.47
CA SER A 54 1.58 4.38 2.39
C SER A 54 0.96 4.02 3.74
N LEU A 55 1.74 3.43 4.63
CA LEU A 55 1.28 3.06 5.96
C LEU A 55 1.41 4.20 6.97
N ASN A 56 2.51 4.92 6.91
CA ASN A 56 2.82 6.11 7.69
C ASN A 56 3.07 5.92 9.18
N THR A 57 2.54 4.88 9.81
CA THR A 57 2.79 4.61 11.22
C THR A 57 2.52 3.16 11.55
N ALA A 58 3.18 2.66 12.60
CA ALA A 58 2.93 1.34 13.16
C ALA A 58 1.86 1.36 14.25
N ASP A 59 1.40 2.55 14.67
CA ASP A 59 0.40 2.73 15.73
C ASP A 59 -0.99 2.86 15.11
N PRO A 60 -1.93 1.91 15.38
CA PRO A 60 -3.28 1.97 14.80
C PRO A 60 -4.06 3.25 15.14
N GLU A 61 -3.91 3.79 16.34
CA GLU A 61 -4.57 5.04 16.73
C GLU A 61 -4.03 6.23 15.96
N GLN A 62 -2.70 6.31 15.83
CA GLN A 62 -2.06 7.37 15.06
C GLN A 62 -2.45 7.26 13.59
N TRP A 63 -2.53 6.04 13.06
CA TRP A 63 -2.97 5.81 11.67
C TRP A 63 -4.34 6.42 11.43
N ARG A 64 -5.28 6.18 12.35
CA ARG A 64 -6.64 6.70 12.23
C ARG A 64 -6.65 8.23 12.21
N ARG A 65 -5.83 8.85 13.04
CA ARG A 65 -5.71 10.32 13.05
C ARG A 65 -5.09 10.86 11.76
N LEU A 66 -4.11 10.17 11.20
CA LEU A 66 -3.39 10.62 10.00
C LEU A 66 -4.21 10.43 8.73
N HIS A 67 -4.90 9.32 8.59
CA HIS A 67 -5.57 8.96 7.34
C HIS A 67 -7.04 9.37 7.29
N ARG A 68 -7.71 9.48 8.42
CA ARG A 68 -9.12 9.90 8.50
C ARG A 68 -9.97 9.19 7.44
N PRO A 69 -10.10 7.86 7.49
CA PRO A 69 -10.82 7.12 6.48
C PRO A 69 -12.28 7.59 6.37
N VAL A 70 -12.83 7.54 5.15
CA VAL A 70 -14.21 7.97 4.92
C VAL A 70 -15.20 7.03 5.60
N ALA A 71 -16.35 7.58 5.99
CA ALA A 71 -17.34 6.85 6.76
C ALA A 71 -17.91 5.64 6.02
N GLU A 72 -17.99 5.68 4.70
CA GLU A 72 -18.50 4.59 3.87
C GLU A 72 -17.63 3.34 3.95
N LEU A 73 -16.38 3.46 4.36
CA LEU A 73 -15.49 2.32 4.55
C LEU A 73 -15.68 1.67 5.92
N GLY A 74 -16.57 2.24 6.74
CA GLY A 74 -16.89 1.70 8.05
C GLY A 74 -15.68 1.69 8.99
N PRO A 75 -15.46 0.57 9.72
CA PRO A 75 -14.38 0.50 10.70
C PRO A 75 -13.01 0.23 10.10
N ALA A 76 -12.80 0.50 8.79
CA ALA A 76 -11.52 0.29 8.16
C ALA A 76 -10.40 1.00 8.92
N GLY A 77 -9.27 0.34 9.09
CA GLY A 77 -8.20 0.86 9.89
C GLY A 77 -6.84 0.27 9.53
N HIS A 78 -5.90 0.53 10.40
CA HIS A 78 -4.52 0.08 10.27
C HIS A 78 -4.42 -1.43 10.01
N ALA A 79 -5.23 -2.23 10.72
CA ALA A 79 -5.21 -3.68 10.56
C ALA A 79 -5.58 -4.12 9.14
N ASP A 80 -6.45 -3.38 8.47
CA ASP A 80 -6.82 -3.69 7.09
C ASP A 80 -5.66 -3.44 6.14
N VAL A 81 -4.90 -2.38 6.39
CA VAL A 81 -3.70 -2.08 5.60
C VAL A 81 -2.65 -3.16 5.81
N VAL A 82 -2.42 -3.56 7.05
CA VAL A 82 -1.48 -4.63 7.38
C VAL A 82 -1.88 -5.93 6.70
N SER A 83 -3.15 -6.30 6.76
CA SER A 83 -3.67 -7.51 6.09
C SER A 83 -3.47 -7.45 4.59
N PHE A 84 -3.66 -6.27 4.00
CA PHE A 84 -3.44 -6.07 2.57
C PHE A 84 -1.96 -6.29 2.20
N ILE A 85 -1.03 -5.74 3.00
CA ILE A 85 0.40 -5.94 2.78
C ILE A 85 0.75 -7.43 2.84
N GLU A 86 0.25 -8.13 3.87
CA GLU A 86 0.49 -9.56 4.00
C GLU A 86 -0.02 -10.34 2.79
N SER A 87 -1.21 -10.00 2.32
CA SER A 87 -1.80 -10.66 1.16
C SER A 87 -1.01 -10.39 -0.12
N CYS A 88 -0.49 -9.17 -0.27
CA CYS A 88 0.38 -8.82 -1.39
C CYS A 88 1.63 -9.70 -1.42
N VAL A 89 2.27 -9.89 -0.26
CA VAL A 89 3.45 -10.75 -0.15
C VAL A 89 3.11 -12.20 -0.53
N ARG A 90 2.00 -12.73 -0.01
CA ARG A 90 1.56 -14.09 -0.34
C ARG A 90 1.24 -14.25 -1.82
N SER A 91 0.81 -13.19 -2.49
CA SER A 91 0.44 -13.22 -3.90
C SER A 91 1.62 -13.00 -4.85
N GLY A 92 2.83 -12.85 -4.31
CA GLY A 92 4.03 -12.69 -5.13
C GLY A 92 4.38 -11.25 -5.48
N LEU A 93 3.63 -10.28 -4.96
CA LEU A 93 4.02 -8.88 -5.09
C LEU A 93 5.20 -8.59 -4.16
N ARG A 94 5.95 -7.54 -4.50
CA ARG A 94 7.07 -7.07 -3.67
C ARG A 94 6.72 -5.69 -3.10
N PRO A 95 5.90 -5.63 -2.05
CA PRO A 95 5.45 -4.34 -1.53
C PRO A 95 6.57 -3.59 -0.83
N THR A 96 6.54 -2.28 -0.97
CA THR A 96 7.36 -1.36 -0.20
C THR A 96 6.43 -0.54 0.68
N VAL A 97 6.62 -0.63 2.00
CA VAL A 97 5.89 0.19 2.95
C VAL A 97 6.58 1.54 3.03
N THR A 98 5.80 2.61 2.93
CA THR A 98 6.35 3.96 3.05
C THR A 98 5.74 4.68 4.24
N ALA A 99 6.51 5.62 4.80
CA ALA A 99 6.05 6.49 5.87
C ALA A 99 6.70 7.85 5.69
N VAL A 100 5.88 8.90 5.85
CA VAL A 100 6.38 10.28 5.80
C VAL A 100 7.07 10.59 7.13
N GLU A 101 8.20 11.29 7.08
CA GLU A 101 8.95 11.66 8.27
C GLU A 101 8.25 12.79 9.03
N LEU A 102 7.13 12.44 9.67
CA LEU A 102 6.33 13.38 10.45
C LEU A 102 6.78 13.37 11.92
N PRO A 103 6.73 14.53 12.61
CA PRO A 103 6.97 14.55 14.06
C PRO A 103 6.00 13.61 14.76
N GLY A 104 6.49 12.85 15.72
CA GLY A 104 5.67 11.93 16.49
C GLY A 104 5.48 10.56 15.86
N VAL A 105 5.96 10.34 14.64
CA VAL A 105 5.92 9.02 14.02
C VAL A 105 7.21 8.27 14.34
N ASP A 106 7.06 7.04 14.83
CA ASP A 106 8.18 6.17 15.15
C ASP A 106 8.59 5.40 13.88
N LEU A 107 9.50 5.96 13.10
CA LEU A 107 9.96 5.33 11.85
C LEU A 107 10.63 3.97 12.07
N PRO A 108 11.49 3.78 13.11
CA PRO A 108 12.02 2.46 13.38
C PRO A 108 10.95 1.40 13.62
N ALA A 109 9.83 1.75 14.27
CA ALA A 109 8.71 0.84 14.47
C ALA A 109 8.04 0.46 13.16
N VAL A 110 7.89 1.40 12.22
CA VAL A 110 7.34 1.12 10.89
C VAL A 110 8.29 0.18 10.12
N ARG A 111 9.58 0.45 10.18
CA ARG A 111 10.59 -0.41 9.54
C ARG A 111 10.52 -1.84 10.08
N SER A 112 10.41 -1.98 11.40
CA SER A 112 10.32 -3.30 12.03
C SER A 112 9.05 -4.04 11.61
N LEU A 113 7.93 -3.33 11.55
CA LEU A 113 6.66 -3.91 11.10
C LEU A 113 6.76 -4.37 9.65
N ALA A 114 7.31 -3.55 8.77
CA ALA A 114 7.48 -3.91 7.36
C ALA A 114 8.32 -5.19 7.22
N ALA A 115 9.42 -5.27 7.97
CA ALA A 115 10.29 -6.46 7.94
C ALA A 115 9.53 -7.71 8.38
N ARG A 116 8.72 -7.62 9.44
CA ARG A 116 7.92 -8.76 9.91
C ARG A 116 6.90 -9.20 8.87
N LEU A 117 6.39 -8.28 8.07
CA LEU A 117 5.41 -8.58 7.04
C LEU A 117 6.05 -9.10 5.74
N GLY A 118 7.37 -9.07 5.65
CA GLY A 118 8.07 -9.47 4.43
C GLY A 118 8.12 -8.38 3.38
N ALA A 119 7.97 -7.12 3.77
CA ALA A 119 7.97 -5.97 2.88
C ALA A 119 9.24 -5.15 3.04
N ALA A 120 9.62 -4.43 2.00
CA ALA A 120 10.67 -3.42 2.09
C ALA A 120 10.11 -2.16 2.78
N PHE A 121 11.00 -1.29 3.25
CA PHE A 121 10.60 -0.03 3.88
C PHE A 121 11.36 1.12 3.25
N ARG A 122 10.65 2.24 3.03
CA ARG A 122 11.25 3.47 2.54
C ARG A 122 10.65 4.67 3.25
N PRO A 123 11.45 5.45 4.01
CA PRO A 123 10.97 6.71 4.56
C PRO A 123 10.86 7.75 3.44
N ARG A 124 9.89 8.66 3.58
CA ARG A 124 9.68 9.76 2.64
C ARG A 124 9.84 11.07 3.38
N PRO A 125 10.68 11.99 2.88
CA PRO A 125 10.86 13.27 3.56
C PRO A 125 9.58 14.09 3.54
N LEU A 126 9.35 14.83 4.62
CA LEU A 126 8.25 15.79 4.67
C LEU A 126 8.71 17.06 3.94
N LEU A 127 7.99 17.43 2.87
CA LEU A 127 8.29 18.65 2.15
C LEU A 127 7.75 19.86 2.92
N SER A 128 8.47 20.99 2.83
CA SER A 128 8.12 22.18 3.59
C SER A 128 6.75 22.76 3.22
N ASP A 129 6.28 22.53 2.00
CA ASP A 129 4.96 22.98 1.56
C ASP A 129 3.86 21.96 1.80
N GLY A 130 4.20 20.79 2.33
CA GLY A 130 3.24 19.75 2.64
C GLY A 130 2.61 19.05 1.44
N LEU A 131 3.20 19.18 0.28
CA LEU A 131 2.66 18.60 -0.95
C LEU A 131 3.21 17.22 -1.28
N ASP A 132 4.03 16.68 -0.43
CA ASP A 132 4.55 15.33 -0.61
C ASP A 132 3.44 14.31 -0.28
N ALA A 133 2.87 13.72 -1.28
CA ALA A 133 1.74 12.81 -1.12
C ALA A 133 2.17 11.35 -1.32
#